data_ecdc527873e2f5b674f773fd0c072cd2
#
_entry.id   ecdc527873e2f5b674f773fd0c072cd2
#
_cell.length_a   1.000
_cell.length_b   1.000
_cell.length_c   1.000
_cell.angle_alpha   90.00
_cell.angle_beta   90.00
_cell.angle_gamma   90.00
#
_symmetry.space_group_name_H-M   'P 1'
#
loop_
_entity.id
_entity.type
_entity.pdbx_description
1 polymer ?
#
loop_
_entity_poly.entity_id
_entity_poly.type
_entity_poly.pdbx_seq_one_letter_code
_entity_poly.pdbx_strand_id
1 'polypeptide(L)'
;MTAFVTGATGFLGGAFVARLLAHGHDRIACLVRPGSRTTQLERLAKSRVSLIRGSLDSPDAALAALADADVVYHLAAGTGGAAADLFLNTVVASKNLLEAMLRRPRLPKVVLVSSFGVYGTAGIKRGALVDEDTPLEPNPERRDTYSQAKLRQEMLFRAYQERHGFPLVVVRPGVIYGPGGTPISSRVGLAVPGLFLHLGGRNLLPLTYVDNCAEAIVVAGERGASDGQAYNVIDDDLPTCTDYLRRYQREVRALRTVRLPYPVSQALSWLCERYHEHSQGQLPAFFTRYRTATTWGGNRFSNAKLKRLGWQPIISTDEGLRRTFTACHSLAAAAKGAS
;
A
#
# COMPACT_ATOMS: atom_id res chain seq x y z
N MET A 1 -2.81 -25.05 9.75
CA MET A 1 -1.77 -24.17 9.16
C MET A 1 -1.68 -22.91 10.01
N THR A 2 -0.48 -22.58 10.50
CA THR A 2 -0.27 -21.40 11.34
C THR A 2 0.15 -20.21 10.47
N ALA A 3 -0.65 -19.14 10.49
CA ALA A 3 -0.37 -17.91 9.79
C ALA A 3 0.34 -16.90 10.72
N PHE A 4 1.50 -16.39 10.33
CA PHE A 4 2.18 -15.31 11.01
C PHE A 4 1.96 -14.00 10.25
N VAL A 5 1.48 -12.97 10.94
CA VAL A 5 1.09 -11.68 10.33
C VAL A 5 1.90 -10.56 10.93
N THR A 6 2.63 -9.82 10.09
CA THR A 6 3.25 -8.55 10.47
C THR A 6 2.43 -7.37 9.97
N GLY A 7 2.41 -6.27 10.70
CA GLY A 7 1.59 -5.11 10.35
C GLY A 7 0.10 -5.27 10.64
N ALA A 8 -0.28 -6.22 11.47
CA ALA A 8 -1.67 -6.52 11.83
C ALA A 8 -2.41 -5.35 12.50
N THR A 9 -1.70 -4.44 13.17
CA THR A 9 -2.28 -3.23 13.81
C THR A 9 -2.47 -2.06 12.85
N GLY A 10 -2.02 -2.18 11.59
CA GLY A 10 -2.19 -1.15 10.57
C GLY A 10 -3.60 -1.12 9.97
N PHE A 11 -3.85 -0.11 9.14
CA PHE A 11 -5.15 0.10 8.48
C PHE A 11 -5.65 -1.15 7.72
N LEU A 12 -4.82 -1.77 6.91
CA LEU A 12 -5.14 -3.02 6.20
C LEU A 12 -5.11 -4.23 7.13
N GLY A 13 -4.23 -4.23 8.14
CA GLY A 13 -3.93 -5.41 8.95
C GLY A 13 -5.12 -5.96 9.73
N GLY A 14 -5.93 -5.09 10.34
CA GLY A 14 -7.13 -5.51 11.08
C GLY A 14 -8.20 -6.15 10.17
N ALA A 15 -8.44 -5.58 8.99
CA ALA A 15 -9.32 -6.15 7.98
C ALA A 15 -8.78 -7.49 7.46
N PHE A 16 -7.47 -7.58 7.25
CA PHE A 16 -6.82 -8.81 6.80
C PHE A 16 -6.95 -9.96 7.82
N VAL A 17 -6.72 -9.71 9.11
CA VAL A 17 -6.89 -10.74 10.15
C VAL A 17 -8.36 -11.21 10.21
N ALA A 18 -9.32 -10.30 10.08
CA ALA A 18 -10.74 -10.66 10.02
C ALA A 18 -11.05 -11.56 8.81
N ARG A 19 -10.44 -11.30 7.65
CA ARG A 19 -10.61 -12.14 6.45
C ARG A 19 -9.96 -13.52 6.60
N LEU A 20 -8.76 -13.62 7.18
CA LEU A 20 -8.15 -14.91 7.50
C LEU A 20 -9.07 -15.77 8.38
N LEU A 21 -9.68 -15.17 9.41
CA LEU A 21 -10.64 -15.86 10.26
C LEU A 21 -11.88 -16.34 9.49
N ALA A 22 -12.38 -15.52 8.56
CA ALA A 22 -13.53 -15.86 7.70
C ALA A 22 -13.20 -17.02 6.73
N HIS A 23 -11.94 -17.12 6.27
CA HIS A 23 -11.44 -18.25 5.47
C HIS A 23 -11.11 -19.52 6.28
N GLY A 24 -11.41 -19.53 7.59
CA GLY A 24 -11.23 -20.71 8.42
C GLY A 24 -9.82 -20.90 8.98
N HIS A 25 -8.95 -19.89 8.89
CA HIS A 25 -7.67 -19.95 9.60
C HIS A 25 -7.91 -19.92 11.11
N ASP A 26 -7.40 -20.90 11.81
CA ASP A 26 -7.64 -21.12 13.25
C ASP A 26 -6.41 -20.86 14.14
N ARG A 27 -5.25 -20.63 13.53
CA ARG A 27 -3.98 -20.33 14.20
C ARG A 27 -3.34 -19.11 13.53
N ILE A 28 -3.62 -17.90 14.06
CA ILE A 28 -3.11 -16.63 13.52
C ILE A 28 -2.25 -15.97 14.61
N ALA A 29 -0.95 -15.84 14.35
CA ALA A 29 -0.01 -15.14 15.22
C ALA A 29 0.27 -13.74 14.67
N CYS A 30 -0.14 -12.69 15.37
CA CYS A 30 0.05 -11.31 14.97
C CYS A 30 1.23 -10.68 15.71
N LEU A 31 2.27 -10.29 15.00
CA LEU A 31 3.36 -9.50 15.58
C LEU A 31 2.89 -8.07 15.80
N VAL A 32 2.93 -7.62 17.07
CA VAL A 32 2.48 -6.29 17.47
C VAL A 32 3.62 -5.58 18.22
N ARG A 33 3.99 -4.38 17.79
CA ARG A 33 5.03 -3.58 18.44
C ARG A 33 4.56 -3.12 19.82
N PRO A 34 5.46 -2.98 20.81
CA PRO A 34 5.15 -2.32 22.07
C PRO A 34 4.50 -0.95 21.81
N GLY A 35 3.46 -0.61 22.56
CA GLY A 35 2.72 0.65 22.39
C GLY A 35 1.72 0.71 21.22
N SER A 36 1.64 -0.31 20.37
CA SER A 36 0.60 -0.36 19.31
C SER A 36 -0.80 -0.49 19.88
N ARG A 37 -1.78 0.17 19.24
CA ARG A 37 -3.21 -0.03 19.58
C ARG A 37 -3.66 -1.39 19.09
N THR A 38 -4.05 -2.27 20.01
CA THR A 38 -4.44 -3.66 19.75
C THR A 38 -5.94 -3.91 19.86
N THR A 39 -6.73 -2.91 20.25
CA THR A 39 -8.16 -3.04 20.55
C THR A 39 -8.99 -3.73 19.47
N GLN A 40 -8.70 -3.47 18.20
CA GLN A 40 -9.38 -4.14 17.08
C GLN A 40 -9.02 -5.62 17.01
N LEU A 41 -7.74 -5.95 17.15
CA LEU A 41 -7.25 -7.33 17.13
C LEU A 41 -7.73 -8.10 18.35
N GLU A 42 -7.77 -7.48 19.53
CA GLU A 42 -8.28 -8.08 20.77
C GLU A 42 -9.75 -8.48 20.65
N ARG A 43 -10.56 -7.69 19.97
CA ARG A 43 -11.96 -8.03 19.65
C ARG A 43 -12.08 -9.27 18.74
N LEU A 44 -11.08 -9.48 17.87
CA LEU A 44 -10.99 -10.63 16.98
C LEU A 44 -10.31 -11.83 17.65
N ALA A 45 -9.53 -11.58 18.70
CA ALA A 45 -8.58 -12.51 19.32
C ALA A 45 -9.23 -13.64 20.14
N LYS A 46 -10.48 -13.98 19.97
CA LYS A 46 -11.07 -15.15 20.64
C LYS A 46 -10.00 -16.27 20.71
N SER A 47 -10.21 -17.48 20.62
CA SER A 47 -9.22 -18.56 20.75
C SER A 47 -8.26 -18.74 19.54
N ARG A 48 -8.50 -18.04 18.41
CA ARG A 48 -7.81 -18.28 17.13
C ARG A 48 -6.71 -17.28 16.77
N VAL A 49 -6.61 -16.16 17.46
CA VAL A 49 -5.61 -15.11 17.21
C VAL A 49 -4.77 -14.89 18.45
N SER A 50 -3.46 -15.02 18.31
CA SER A 50 -2.49 -14.70 19.37
C SER A 50 -1.74 -13.41 19.02
N LEU A 51 -1.54 -12.54 20.01
CA LEU A 51 -0.76 -11.32 19.88
C LEU A 51 0.63 -11.54 20.44
N ILE A 52 1.64 -11.51 19.59
CA ILE A 52 3.04 -11.64 19.96
C ILE A 52 3.64 -10.23 20.06
N ARG A 53 3.98 -9.80 21.27
CA ARG A 53 4.63 -8.51 21.47
C ARG A 53 6.10 -8.60 21.10
N GLY A 54 6.51 -7.77 20.13
CA GLY A 54 7.87 -7.76 19.62
C GLY A 54 8.02 -6.79 18.44
N SER A 55 9.21 -6.76 17.88
CA SER A 55 9.54 -5.93 16.72
C SER A 55 10.36 -6.74 15.70
N LEU A 56 10.59 -6.14 14.55
CA LEU A 56 11.51 -6.66 13.53
C LEU A 56 12.86 -5.91 13.55
N ASP A 57 13.26 -5.40 14.72
CA ASP A 57 14.48 -4.60 14.85
C ASP A 57 15.75 -5.47 14.80
N SER A 58 15.60 -6.78 15.05
CA SER A 58 16.68 -7.76 14.92
C SER A 58 16.15 -9.12 14.41
N PRO A 59 17.03 -9.95 13.81
CA PRO A 59 16.65 -11.31 13.40
C PRO A 59 16.23 -12.20 14.58
N ASP A 60 16.82 -12.01 15.75
CA ASP A 60 16.51 -12.81 16.95
C ASP A 60 15.09 -12.54 17.47
N ALA A 61 14.69 -11.26 17.50
CA ALA A 61 13.32 -10.87 17.86
C ALA A 61 12.30 -11.42 16.87
N ALA A 62 12.61 -11.37 15.58
CA ALA A 62 11.77 -11.93 14.52
C ALA A 62 11.68 -13.46 14.61
N LEU A 63 12.79 -14.15 14.92
CA LEU A 63 12.83 -15.61 15.00
C LEU A 63 11.94 -16.14 16.14
N ALA A 64 12.01 -15.50 17.32
CA ALA A 64 11.17 -15.90 18.46
C ALA A 64 9.67 -15.78 18.13
N ALA A 65 9.29 -14.77 17.32
CA ALA A 65 7.92 -14.57 16.91
C ALA A 65 7.46 -15.53 15.80
N LEU A 66 8.36 -16.00 14.94
CA LEU A 66 8.06 -16.90 13.82
C LEU A 66 7.72 -18.33 14.21
N ALA A 67 8.11 -18.78 15.43
CA ALA A 67 8.07 -20.13 15.98
C ALA A 67 7.50 -21.24 15.01
N ASP A 68 6.19 -21.41 14.92
CA ASP A 68 5.54 -22.48 14.15
C ASP A 68 4.84 -22.02 12.86
N ALA A 69 5.24 -20.87 12.29
CA ALA A 69 4.58 -20.32 11.11
C ALA A 69 4.77 -21.22 9.86
N ASP A 70 3.67 -21.63 9.24
CA ASP A 70 3.66 -22.28 7.92
C ASP A 70 3.63 -21.23 6.80
N VAL A 71 2.98 -20.09 7.05
CA VAL A 71 2.87 -18.96 6.12
C VAL A 71 3.10 -17.65 6.85
N VAL A 72 3.87 -16.77 6.22
CA VAL A 72 4.15 -15.40 6.68
C VAL A 72 3.44 -14.40 5.77
N TYR A 73 2.48 -13.67 6.30
CA TYR A 73 1.87 -12.52 5.62
C TYR A 73 2.57 -11.25 6.07
N HIS A 74 3.38 -10.69 5.20
CA HIS A 74 4.20 -9.51 5.51
C HIS A 74 3.54 -8.23 4.99
N LEU A 75 2.71 -7.60 5.87
CA LEU A 75 2.03 -6.33 5.59
C LEU A 75 2.79 -5.14 6.19
N ALA A 76 3.77 -5.38 7.06
CA ALA A 76 4.49 -4.32 7.74
C ALA A 76 5.29 -3.47 6.75
N ALA A 77 5.08 -2.16 6.81
CA ALA A 77 5.85 -1.14 6.10
C ALA A 77 5.68 0.22 6.81
N GLY A 78 6.67 1.09 6.69
CA GLY A 78 6.52 2.50 7.03
C GLY A 78 5.60 3.19 5.99
N THR A 79 4.68 4.00 6.45
CA THR A 79 3.75 4.73 5.56
C THR A 79 3.90 6.25 5.66
N GLY A 80 4.72 6.75 6.57
CA GLY A 80 4.98 8.17 6.81
C GLY A 80 6.14 8.36 7.78
N GLY A 81 6.51 9.60 8.04
CA GLY A 81 7.64 9.97 8.90
C GLY A 81 8.90 10.33 8.10
N ALA A 82 10.05 10.37 8.78
CA ALA A 82 11.34 10.65 8.14
C ALA A 82 11.74 9.53 7.16
N ALA A 83 12.55 9.85 6.18
CA ALA A 83 13.03 8.87 5.20
C ALA A 83 13.73 7.68 5.88
N ALA A 84 14.56 7.94 6.90
CA ALA A 84 15.21 6.89 7.66
C ALA A 84 14.23 5.92 8.33
N ASP A 85 13.16 6.44 8.95
CA ASP A 85 12.14 5.61 9.60
C ASP A 85 11.39 4.75 8.59
N LEU A 86 11.09 5.29 7.40
CA LEU A 86 10.48 4.53 6.29
C LEU A 86 11.36 3.35 5.88
N PHE A 87 12.67 3.56 5.70
CA PHE A 87 13.60 2.51 5.33
C PHE A 87 13.82 1.50 6.46
N LEU A 88 13.98 1.95 7.71
CA LEU A 88 14.11 1.06 8.86
C LEU A 88 12.88 0.15 9.02
N ASN A 89 11.67 0.75 9.00
CA ASN A 89 10.42 0.01 9.20
C ASN A 89 9.96 -0.79 7.96
N THR A 90 10.60 -0.63 6.81
CA THR A 90 10.24 -1.35 5.58
C THR A 90 11.36 -2.29 5.15
N VAL A 91 12.54 -1.75 4.84
CA VAL A 91 13.62 -2.55 4.23
C VAL A 91 14.40 -3.33 5.28
N VAL A 92 14.86 -2.65 6.36
CA VAL A 92 15.66 -3.30 7.41
C VAL A 92 14.82 -4.31 8.19
N ALA A 93 13.59 -3.94 8.57
CA ALA A 93 12.66 -4.86 9.21
C ALA A 93 12.38 -6.12 8.34
N SER A 94 12.24 -5.95 7.03
CA SER A 94 12.08 -7.07 6.09
C SER A 94 13.32 -7.95 6.01
N LYS A 95 14.51 -7.36 6.01
CA LYS A 95 15.78 -8.11 6.03
C LYS A 95 15.89 -8.96 7.29
N ASN A 96 15.61 -8.38 8.46
CA ASN A 96 15.64 -9.10 9.73
C ASN A 96 14.65 -10.27 9.76
N LEU A 97 13.43 -10.08 9.19
CA LEU A 97 12.45 -11.14 9.03
C LEU A 97 12.98 -12.29 8.15
N LEU A 98 13.57 -11.95 7.00
CA LEU A 98 14.13 -12.95 6.07
C LEU A 98 15.30 -13.72 6.72
N GLU A 99 16.22 -13.04 7.39
CA GLU A 99 17.32 -13.67 8.10
C GLU A 99 16.84 -14.58 9.23
N ALA A 100 15.78 -14.18 9.95
CA ALA A 100 15.15 -15.04 10.96
C ALA A 100 14.50 -16.29 10.31
N MET A 101 13.83 -16.13 9.19
CA MET A 101 13.23 -17.26 8.46
C MET A 101 14.29 -18.29 8.04
N LEU A 102 15.46 -17.84 7.57
CA LEU A 102 16.54 -18.73 7.10
C LEU A 102 17.17 -19.56 8.23
N ARG A 103 16.98 -19.19 9.50
CA ARG A 103 17.45 -19.96 10.65
C ARG A 103 16.50 -21.12 11.02
N ARG A 104 15.35 -21.22 10.34
CA ARG A 104 14.37 -22.29 10.60
C ARG A 104 14.69 -23.55 9.79
N PRO A 105 14.42 -24.73 10.35
CA PRO A 105 14.64 -26.01 9.64
C PRO A 105 13.72 -26.13 8.40
N ARG A 106 12.53 -25.51 8.42
CA ARG A 106 11.59 -25.44 7.30
C ARG A 106 11.23 -24.00 6.99
N LEU A 107 11.42 -23.58 5.74
CA LEU A 107 11.08 -22.24 5.29
C LEU A 107 9.57 -22.09 5.09
N PRO A 108 8.93 -21.08 5.68
CA PRO A 108 7.51 -20.82 5.48
C PRO A 108 7.26 -20.25 4.08
N LYS A 109 6.02 -20.40 3.58
CA LYS A 109 5.53 -19.61 2.45
C LYS A 109 5.46 -18.14 2.85
N VAL A 110 5.83 -17.23 1.97
CA VAL A 110 5.72 -15.77 2.19
C VAL A 110 4.72 -15.16 1.23
N VAL A 111 3.83 -14.34 1.77
CA VAL A 111 2.96 -13.45 1.02
C VAL A 111 3.38 -12.01 1.34
N LEU A 112 4.09 -11.40 0.41
CA LEU A 112 4.57 -10.01 0.53
C LEU A 112 3.50 -9.05 0.02
N VAL A 113 3.06 -8.12 0.86
CA VAL A 113 2.24 -6.99 0.41
C VAL A 113 3.16 -5.86 -0.05
N SER A 114 3.32 -5.73 -1.36
CA SER A 114 4.07 -4.67 -2.05
C SER A 114 3.17 -3.45 -2.33
N SER A 115 3.30 -2.80 -3.47
CA SER A 115 2.50 -1.62 -3.87
C SER A 115 2.57 -1.38 -5.38
N PHE A 116 1.58 -0.71 -5.97
CA PHE A 116 1.68 -0.13 -7.32
C PHE A 116 2.81 0.91 -7.45
N GLY A 117 3.28 1.46 -6.34
CA GLY A 117 4.42 2.37 -6.30
C GLY A 117 5.72 1.79 -6.86
N VAL A 118 5.81 0.46 -7.03
CA VAL A 118 7.01 -0.21 -7.55
C VAL A 118 7.13 -0.17 -9.08
N TYR A 119 6.06 0.17 -9.80
CA TYR A 119 6.07 0.20 -11.27
C TYR A 119 6.76 1.43 -11.86
N GLY A 120 7.55 1.21 -12.93
CA GLY A 120 8.26 2.24 -13.70
C GLY A 120 7.35 2.96 -14.71
N THR A 121 6.30 3.62 -14.23
CA THR A 121 5.28 4.21 -15.10
C THR A 121 5.70 5.50 -15.81
N ALA A 122 6.84 6.11 -15.47
CA ALA A 122 7.37 7.26 -16.22
C ALA A 122 7.90 6.89 -17.61
N GLY A 123 8.36 5.66 -17.77
CA GLY A 123 8.96 5.16 -19.01
C GLY A 123 7.96 4.58 -20.01
N ILE A 124 6.68 4.42 -19.65
CA ILE A 124 5.65 3.85 -20.52
C ILE A 124 4.76 4.92 -21.13
N LYS A 125 4.14 4.60 -22.29
CA LYS A 125 3.21 5.50 -22.98
C LYS A 125 2.01 5.85 -22.07
N ARG A 126 1.61 7.11 -22.09
CA ARG A 126 0.38 7.54 -21.40
C ARG A 126 -0.82 6.73 -21.89
N GLY A 127 -1.68 6.33 -20.95
CA GLY A 127 -2.83 5.48 -21.23
C GLY A 127 -2.49 4.00 -21.40
N ALA A 128 -1.21 3.61 -21.27
CA ALA A 128 -0.83 2.20 -21.27
C ALA A 128 -1.50 1.43 -20.14
N LEU A 129 -1.69 0.14 -20.35
CA LEU A 129 -2.15 -0.78 -19.32
C LEU A 129 -0.99 -1.11 -18.38
N VAL A 130 -1.20 -0.93 -17.09
CA VAL A 130 -0.30 -1.39 -16.03
C VAL A 130 -0.85 -2.71 -15.51
N ASP A 131 -0.12 -3.76 -15.79
CA ASP A 131 -0.34 -5.12 -15.32
C ASP A 131 0.92 -5.65 -14.63
N GLU A 132 0.95 -6.94 -14.31
CA GLU A 132 2.05 -7.55 -13.59
C GLU A 132 3.33 -7.69 -14.41
N ASP A 133 3.25 -7.62 -15.74
CA ASP A 133 4.37 -7.66 -16.69
C ASP A 133 4.99 -6.27 -16.91
N THR A 134 4.34 -5.22 -16.42
CA THR A 134 4.86 -3.86 -16.46
C THR A 134 6.19 -3.79 -15.69
N PRO A 135 7.28 -3.25 -16.29
CA PRO A 135 8.58 -3.17 -15.64
C PRO A 135 8.55 -2.45 -14.29
N LEU A 136 9.35 -2.94 -13.36
CA LEU A 136 9.61 -2.24 -12.11
C LEU A 136 10.38 -0.94 -12.38
N GLU A 137 10.29 -0.01 -11.44
CA GLU A 137 10.94 1.30 -11.52
C GLU A 137 12.47 1.17 -11.62
N PRO A 138 13.09 1.59 -12.73
CA PRO A 138 14.54 1.48 -12.91
C PRO A 138 15.33 2.56 -12.16
N ASN A 139 14.69 3.67 -11.77
CA ASN A 139 15.33 4.81 -11.11
C ASN A 139 14.64 5.13 -9.77
N PRO A 140 14.76 4.25 -8.76
CA PRO A 140 14.01 4.40 -7.50
C PRO A 140 14.31 5.72 -6.78
N GLU A 141 15.51 6.26 -6.90
CA GLU A 141 15.95 7.53 -6.28
C GLU A 141 15.18 8.75 -6.79
N ARG A 142 14.54 8.64 -7.95
CA ARG A 142 13.69 9.70 -8.55
C ARG A 142 12.25 9.66 -8.04
N ARG A 143 11.88 8.63 -7.30
CA ARG A 143 10.55 8.44 -6.74
C ARG A 143 10.43 9.07 -5.35
N ASP A 144 9.22 9.11 -4.84
CA ASP A 144 8.97 9.41 -3.44
C ASP A 144 9.56 8.30 -2.53
N THR A 145 9.89 8.66 -1.29
CA THR A 145 10.57 7.78 -0.33
C THR A 145 9.81 6.48 -0.04
N TYR A 146 8.47 6.55 -0.02
CA TYR A 146 7.64 5.37 0.18
C TYR A 146 7.78 4.37 -0.99
N SER A 147 7.67 4.85 -2.22
CA SER A 147 7.84 4.03 -3.42
C SER A 147 9.24 3.42 -3.50
N GLN A 148 10.27 4.20 -3.13
CA GLN A 148 11.65 3.69 -3.03
C GLN A 148 11.75 2.54 -2.03
N ALA A 149 11.23 2.72 -0.81
CA ALA A 149 11.29 1.70 0.23
C ALA A 149 10.54 0.43 -0.17
N LYS A 150 9.33 0.57 -0.76
CA LYS A 150 8.53 -0.58 -1.24
C LYS A 150 9.21 -1.34 -2.38
N LEU A 151 9.82 -0.64 -3.32
CA LEU A 151 10.57 -1.28 -4.40
C LEU A 151 11.78 -2.05 -3.85
N ARG A 152 12.57 -1.42 -2.98
CA ARG A 152 13.72 -2.11 -2.36
C ARG A 152 13.29 -3.29 -1.49
N GLN A 153 12.16 -3.19 -0.81
CA GLN A 153 11.56 -4.32 -0.08
C GLN A 153 11.23 -5.48 -1.03
N GLU A 154 10.53 -5.21 -2.14
CA GLU A 154 10.18 -6.27 -3.09
C GLU A 154 11.42 -6.89 -3.75
N MET A 155 12.38 -6.08 -4.16
CA MET A 155 13.65 -6.57 -4.72
C MET A 155 14.42 -7.43 -3.71
N LEU A 156 14.42 -7.05 -2.43
CA LEU A 156 15.05 -7.83 -1.36
C LEU A 156 14.41 -9.23 -1.24
N PHE A 157 13.08 -9.30 -1.18
CA PHE A 157 12.37 -10.60 -1.10
C PHE A 157 12.63 -11.48 -2.33
N ARG A 158 12.67 -10.90 -3.54
CA ARG A 158 12.97 -11.63 -4.77
C ARG A 158 14.40 -12.18 -4.78
N ALA A 159 15.39 -11.36 -4.40
CA ALA A 159 16.79 -11.78 -4.33
C ALA A 159 17.00 -12.91 -3.30
N TYR A 160 16.31 -12.83 -2.15
CA TYR A 160 16.36 -13.89 -1.15
C TYR A 160 15.63 -15.15 -1.62
N GLN A 161 14.50 -15.02 -2.30
CA GLN A 161 13.75 -16.14 -2.87
C GLN A 161 14.57 -16.87 -3.96
N GLU A 162 15.21 -16.13 -4.85
CA GLU A 162 16.10 -16.69 -5.88
C GLU A 162 17.26 -17.47 -5.27
N ARG A 163 17.86 -16.92 -4.19
CA ARG A 163 19.00 -17.54 -3.52
C ARG A 163 18.65 -18.73 -2.63
N HIS A 164 17.50 -18.72 -1.98
CA HIS A 164 17.17 -19.69 -0.92
C HIS A 164 15.94 -20.55 -1.21
N GLY A 165 15.21 -20.30 -2.30
CA GLY A 165 14.16 -21.17 -2.81
C GLY A 165 12.87 -21.24 -1.98
N PHE A 166 12.60 -20.28 -1.07
CA PHE A 166 11.35 -20.31 -0.32
C PHE A 166 10.15 -19.91 -1.19
N PRO A 167 8.94 -20.45 -0.90
CA PRO A 167 7.74 -20.10 -1.65
C PRO A 167 7.35 -18.61 -1.44
N LEU A 168 7.30 -17.81 -2.51
CA LEU A 168 6.98 -16.38 -2.48
C LEU A 168 5.78 -16.06 -3.36
N VAL A 169 4.84 -15.29 -2.81
CA VAL A 169 3.76 -14.61 -3.54
C VAL A 169 3.86 -13.12 -3.27
N VAL A 170 3.77 -12.30 -4.31
CA VAL A 170 3.80 -10.84 -4.19
C VAL A 170 2.41 -10.28 -4.51
N VAL A 171 1.88 -9.45 -3.64
CA VAL A 171 0.61 -8.74 -3.85
C VAL A 171 0.90 -7.25 -3.98
N ARG A 172 0.46 -6.62 -5.08
CA ARG A 172 0.66 -5.19 -5.34
C ARG A 172 -0.66 -4.46 -5.29
N PRO A 173 -1.06 -3.89 -4.13
CA PRO A 173 -2.25 -3.06 -4.05
C PRO A 173 -2.06 -1.72 -4.73
N GLY A 174 -3.15 -1.19 -5.29
CA GLY A 174 -3.28 0.21 -5.67
C GLY A 174 -3.44 1.12 -4.44
N VAL A 175 -4.30 2.12 -4.54
CA VAL A 175 -4.60 3.02 -3.42
C VAL A 175 -5.64 2.36 -2.53
N ILE A 176 -5.22 1.91 -1.35
CA ILE A 176 -6.13 1.29 -0.38
C ILE A 176 -6.95 2.37 0.30
N TYR A 177 -8.29 2.25 0.26
CA TYR A 177 -9.22 3.20 0.87
C TYR A 177 -10.27 2.47 1.72
N GLY A 178 -10.91 3.21 2.62
CA GLY A 178 -11.92 2.69 3.55
C GLY A 178 -12.04 3.56 4.79
N PRO A 179 -12.99 3.25 5.70
CA PRO A 179 -13.14 3.92 6.99
C PRO A 179 -11.85 3.90 7.81
N GLY A 180 -11.37 5.07 8.25
CA GLY A 180 -10.11 5.20 8.99
C GLY A 180 -8.85 5.36 8.13
N GLY A 181 -8.96 5.24 6.81
CA GLY A 181 -7.87 5.51 5.87
C GLY A 181 -7.75 6.99 5.49
N THR A 182 -6.73 7.31 4.70
CA THR A 182 -6.55 8.66 4.15
C THR A 182 -7.64 8.96 3.11
N PRO A 183 -8.45 10.01 3.30
CA PRO A 183 -9.63 10.22 2.47
C PRO A 183 -9.33 10.72 1.06
N ILE A 184 -8.19 11.37 0.83
CA ILE A 184 -7.78 11.85 -0.50
C ILE A 184 -6.35 11.43 -0.78
N SER A 185 -6.15 10.67 -1.86
CA SER A 185 -4.82 10.29 -2.35
C SER A 185 -4.13 11.45 -3.06
N SER A 186 -2.80 11.52 -2.96
CA SER A 186 -1.96 12.44 -3.73
C SER A 186 -2.11 12.29 -5.25
N ARG A 187 -2.63 11.16 -5.73
CA ARG A 187 -2.97 10.97 -7.16
C ARG A 187 -4.12 11.89 -7.61
N VAL A 188 -5.03 12.26 -6.72
CA VAL A 188 -6.10 13.22 -6.99
C VAL A 188 -5.55 14.64 -7.06
N GLY A 189 -4.66 14.97 -6.13
CA GLY A 189 -4.06 16.29 -6.03
C GLY A 189 -3.35 16.51 -4.69
N LEU A 190 -2.98 17.75 -4.43
CA LEU A 190 -2.22 18.15 -3.25
C LEU A 190 -2.95 19.26 -2.49
N ALA A 191 -3.05 19.10 -1.18
CA ALA A 191 -3.52 20.15 -0.29
C ALA A 191 -2.38 21.15 -0.01
N VAL A 192 -2.64 22.42 -0.22
CA VAL A 192 -1.79 23.54 0.18
C VAL A 192 -2.60 24.46 1.09
N PRO A 193 -1.99 25.37 1.85
CA PRO A 193 -2.74 26.26 2.73
C PRO A 193 -3.88 26.97 2.00
N GLY A 194 -5.13 26.74 2.44
CA GLY A 194 -6.33 27.36 1.88
C GLY A 194 -6.80 26.87 0.50
N LEU A 195 -6.08 25.95 -0.15
CA LEU A 195 -6.35 25.53 -1.52
C LEU A 195 -6.07 24.06 -1.74
N PHE A 196 -6.78 23.43 -2.67
CA PHE A 196 -6.49 22.09 -3.17
C PHE A 196 -6.11 22.14 -4.66
N LEU A 197 -4.89 21.70 -4.99
CA LEU A 197 -4.41 21.60 -6.35
C LEU A 197 -4.85 20.27 -6.94
N HIS A 198 -5.84 20.29 -7.86
CA HIS A 198 -6.32 19.10 -8.53
C HIS A 198 -5.44 18.78 -9.76
N LEU A 199 -4.60 17.75 -9.61
CA LEU A 199 -3.58 17.35 -10.58
C LEU A 199 -3.97 16.11 -11.39
N GLY A 200 -4.75 15.21 -10.79
CA GLY A 200 -5.12 13.93 -11.40
C GLY A 200 -6.05 14.03 -12.60
N GLY A 201 -6.85 15.09 -12.69
CA GLY A 201 -7.75 15.32 -13.82
C GLY A 201 -8.68 14.11 -14.10
N ARG A 202 -8.74 13.67 -15.37
CA ARG A 202 -9.54 12.51 -15.81
C ARG A 202 -8.80 11.18 -15.72
N ASN A 203 -7.62 11.13 -15.09
CA ASN A 203 -6.89 9.88 -14.89
C ASN A 203 -7.69 8.96 -13.97
N LEU A 204 -7.65 7.66 -14.25
CA LEU A 204 -8.24 6.65 -13.38
C LEU A 204 -7.47 6.60 -12.05
N LEU A 205 -8.20 6.47 -10.96
CA LEU A 205 -7.64 6.30 -9.62
C LEU A 205 -7.64 4.80 -9.29
N PRO A 206 -6.46 4.14 -9.20
CA PRO A 206 -6.37 2.70 -8.95
C PRO A 206 -6.72 2.39 -7.49
N LEU A 207 -7.99 2.40 -7.18
CA LEU A 207 -8.54 2.15 -5.85
C LEU A 207 -8.64 0.66 -5.56
N THR A 208 -8.47 0.29 -4.30
CA THR A 208 -8.90 -1.00 -3.76
C THR A 208 -9.49 -0.76 -2.36
N TYR A 209 -10.74 -1.20 -2.16
CA TYR A 209 -11.37 -1.11 -0.84
C TYR A 209 -10.65 -2.02 0.15
N VAL A 210 -10.51 -1.59 1.39
CA VAL A 210 -9.70 -2.28 2.41
C VAL A 210 -10.07 -3.76 2.58
N ASP A 211 -11.38 -4.08 2.58
CA ASP A 211 -11.84 -5.47 2.69
C ASP A 211 -11.59 -6.25 1.39
N ASN A 212 -11.71 -5.63 0.21
CA ASN A 212 -11.38 -6.23 -1.08
C ASN A 212 -9.88 -6.54 -1.17
N CYS A 213 -9.06 -5.62 -0.67
CA CYS A 213 -7.61 -5.82 -0.59
C CYS A 213 -7.24 -6.95 0.36
N ALA A 214 -7.88 -7.01 1.53
CA ALA A 214 -7.69 -8.08 2.50
C ALA A 214 -8.07 -9.45 1.91
N GLU A 215 -9.22 -9.54 1.25
CA GLU A 215 -9.65 -10.74 0.53
C GLU A 215 -8.65 -11.15 -0.56
N ALA A 216 -8.16 -10.19 -1.33
CA ALA A 216 -7.17 -10.44 -2.39
C ALA A 216 -5.87 -11.05 -1.85
N ILE A 217 -5.40 -10.58 -0.69
CA ILE A 217 -4.19 -11.10 -0.05
C ILE A 217 -4.40 -12.55 0.40
N VAL A 218 -5.58 -12.87 0.96
CA VAL A 218 -5.91 -14.25 1.36
C VAL A 218 -5.97 -15.16 0.14
N VAL A 219 -6.74 -14.80 -0.89
CA VAL A 219 -6.87 -15.60 -2.13
C VAL A 219 -5.52 -15.78 -2.81
N ALA A 220 -4.71 -14.74 -2.94
CA ALA A 220 -3.36 -14.85 -3.51
C ALA A 220 -2.46 -15.73 -2.65
N GLY A 221 -2.55 -15.63 -1.33
CA GLY A 221 -1.81 -16.46 -0.39
C GLY A 221 -2.18 -17.95 -0.47
N GLU A 222 -3.45 -18.27 -0.65
CA GLU A 222 -3.93 -19.63 -0.73
C GLU A 222 -3.73 -20.26 -2.12
N ARG A 223 -4.01 -19.54 -3.19
CA ARG A 223 -4.12 -20.03 -4.57
C ARG A 223 -3.05 -19.52 -5.51
N GLY A 224 -2.32 -18.46 -5.14
CA GLY A 224 -1.27 -17.88 -5.98
C GLY A 224 -0.09 -18.83 -6.17
N ALA A 225 0.50 -18.80 -7.37
CA ALA A 225 1.76 -19.48 -7.64
C ALA A 225 2.87 -18.96 -6.74
N SER A 226 3.61 -19.87 -6.12
CA SER A 226 4.57 -19.57 -5.06
C SER A 226 6.01 -19.40 -5.58
N ASP A 227 6.17 -19.05 -6.84
CA ASP A 227 7.41 -18.88 -7.59
C ASP A 227 7.85 -17.40 -7.74
N GLY A 228 7.37 -16.52 -6.87
CA GLY A 228 7.63 -15.09 -6.96
C GLY A 228 6.64 -14.31 -7.83
N GLN A 229 5.55 -14.95 -8.29
CA GLN A 229 4.51 -14.27 -9.07
C GLN A 229 3.90 -13.09 -8.32
N ALA A 230 3.68 -11.99 -9.05
CA ALA A 230 2.99 -10.82 -8.55
C ALA A 230 1.51 -10.83 -8.98
N TYR A 231 0.66 -10.20 -8.15
CA TYR A 231 -0.77 -10.04 -8.37
C TYR A 231 -1.20 -8.60 -8.04
N ASN A 232 -1.75 -7.90 -9.02
CA ASN A 232 -2.29 -6.57 -8.86
C ASN A 232 -3.65 -6.59 -8.15
N VAL A 233 -3.84 -5.68 -7.19
CA VAL A 233 -5.11 -5.56 -6.46
C VAL A 233 -5.68 -4.18 -6.67
N ILE A 234 -6.75 -4.11 -7.43
CA ILE A 234 -7.60 -2.93 -7.65
C ILE A 234 -9.05 -3.38 -7.78
N ASP A 235 -9.97 -2.50 -7.42
CA ASP A 235 -11.40 -2.71 -7.64
C ASP A 235 -11.74 -2.63 -9.15
N ASP A 236 -12.93 -3.08 -9.55
CA ASP A 236 -13.31 -3.15 -10.96
C ASP A 236 -13.71 -1.79 -11.54
N ASP A 237 -14.53 -1.03 -10.80
CA ASP A 237 -15.09 0.24 -11.25
C ASP A 237 -14.24 1.41 -10.72
N LEU A 238 -13.16 1.72 -11.42
CA LEU A 238 -12.25 2.78 -11.01
C LEU A 238 -12.79 4.16 -11.38
N PRO A 239 -13.01 5.07 -10.41
CA PRO A 239 -13.43 6.43 -10.71
C PRO A 239 -12.27 7.23 -11.31
N THR A 240 -12.59 8.28 -12.07
CA THR A 240 -11.58 9.29 -12.38
C THR A 240 -11.24 10.13 -11.13
N CYS A 241 -10.04 10.70 -11.10
CA CYS A 241 -9.66 11.62 -10.01
C CYS A 241 -10.64 12.80 -9.90
N THR A 242 -11.21 13.27 -11.03
CA THR A 242 -12.22 14.33 -11.04
C THR A 242 -13.53 13.87 -10.40
N ASP A 243 -14.02 12.68 -10.73
CA ASP A 243 -15.29 12.18 -10.18
C ASP A 243 -15.16 11.86 -8.70
N TYR A 244 -14.02 11.29 -8.30
CA TYR A 244 -13.69 11.07 -6.90
C TYR A 244 -13.70 12.40 -6.11
N LEU A 245 -13.03 13.43 -6.61
CA LEU A 245 -12.96 14.73 -5.94
C LEU A 245 -14.32 15.42 -5.85
N ARG A 246 -15.14 15.38 -6.93
CA ARG A 246 -16.50 15.92 -6.92
C ARG A 246 -17.37 15.22 -5.88
N ARG A 247 -17.28 13.89 -5.81
CA ARG A 247 -18.01 13.10 -4.82
C ARG A 247 -17.57 13.44 -3.40
N TYR A 248 -16.26 13.52 -3.15
CA TYR A 248 -15.71 13.95 -1.86
C TYR A 248 -16.19 15.35 -1.44
N GLN A 249 -16.20 16.30 -2.37
CA GLN A 249 -16.65 17.66 -2.10
C GLN A 249 -18.14 17.72 -1.72
N ARG A 250 -18.95 16.88 -2.34
CA ARG A 250 -20.39 16.79 -2.06
C ARG A 250 -20.70 16.06 -0.75
N GLU A 251 -19.99 14.96 -0.45
CA GLU A 251 -20.34 14.05 0.63
C GLU A 251 -19.54 14.28 1.94
N VAL A 252 -18.37 14.93 1.88
CA VAL A 252 -17.51 15.14 3.04
C VAL A 252 -17.36 16.63 3.39
N ARG A 253 -16.76 17.41 2.50
CA ARG A 253 -16.58 18.85 2.69
C ARG A 253 -16.22 19.56 1.38
N ALA A 254 -16.68 20.80 1.23
CA ALA A 254 -16.25 21.65 0.14
C ALA A 254 -14.74 21.98 0.22
N LEU A 255 -14.08 22.04 -0.92
CA LEU A 255 -12.67 22.43 -1.05
C LEU A 255 -12.56 23.53 -2.09
N ARG A 256 -11.83 24.58 -1.77
CA ARG A 256 -11.39 25.54 -2.79
C ARG A 256 -10.38 24.85 -3.69
N THR A 257 -10.72 24.63 -4.96
CA THR A 257 -9.95 23.76 -5.85
C THR A 257 -9.50 24.54 -7.09
N VAL A 258 -8.22 24.46 -7.41
CA VAL A 258 -7.66 24.88 -8.69
C VAL A 258 -7.23 23.66 -9.47
N ARG A 259 -7.73 23.52 -10.71
CA ARG A 259 -7.34 22.45 -11.62
C ARG A 259 -6.07 22.83 -12.37
N LEU A 260 -5.05 22.00 -12.28
CA LEU A 260 -3.81 22.11 -13.03
C LEU A 260 -3.77 21.04 -14.12
N PRO A 261 -3.91 21.39 -15.40
CA PRO A 261 -3.75 20.46 -16.50
C PRO A 261 -2.34 19.86 -16.52
N TYR A 262 -2.22 18.62 -17.00
CA TYR A 262 -0.94 17.92 -17.03
C TYR A 262 0.20 18.69 -17.71
N PRO A 263 0.03 19.37 -18.87
CA PRO A 263 1.10 20.19 -19.46
C PRO A 263 1.57 21.32 -18.55
N VAL A 264 0.64 21.98 -17.83
CA VAL A 264 0.97 23.02 -16.87
C VAL A 264 1.76 22.44 -15.69
N SER A 265 1.32 21.29 -15.17
CA SER A 265 2.04 20.59 -14.10
C SER A 265 3.46 20.20 -14.53
N GLN A 266 3.67 19.78 -15.77
CA GLN A 266 4.99 19.48 -16.33
C GLN A 266 5.87 20.74 -16.47
N ALA A 267 5.29 21.85 -16.92
CA ALA A 267 6.01 23.13 -17.02
C ALA A 267 6.43 23.65 -15.64
N LEU A 268 5.53 23.60 -14.65
CA LEU A 268 5.85 23.94 -13.27
C LEU A 268 6.92 23.03 -12.67
N SER A 269 6.86 21.74 -12.96
CA SER A 269 7.89 20.77 -12.52
C SER A 269 9.25 21.11 -13.12
N TRP A 270 9.30 21.47 -14.41
CA TRP A 270 10.53 21.90 -15.06
C TRP A 270 11.10 23.16 -14.42
N LEU A 271 10.26 24.15 -14.11
CA LEU A 271 10.68 25.38 -13.39
C LEU A 271 11.24 25.03 -12.01
N CYS A 272 10.60 24.13 -11.25
CA CYS A 272 11.10 23.66 -9.95
C CYS A 272 12.45 22.96 -10.07
N GLU A 273 12.66 22.12 -11.10
CA GLU A 273 13.94 21.46 -11.36
C GLU A 273 15.04 22.48 -11.67
N ARG A 274 14.76 23.45 -12.54
CA ARG A 274 15.71 24.51 -12.90
C ARG A 274 16.07 25.41 -11.70
N TYR A 275 15.07 25.71 -10.87
CA TYR A 275 15.31 26.51 -9.67
C TYR A 275 16.12 25.73 -8.62
N HIS A 276 15.88 24.44 -8.46
CA HIS A 276 16.67 23.55 -7.61
C HIS A 276 18.15 23.49 -8.08
N GLU A 277 18.37 23.35 -9.38
CA GLU A 277 19.72 23.39 -9.97
C GLU A 277 20.40 24.74 -9.70
N HIS A 278 19.69 25.84 -9.92
CA HIS A 278 20.23 27.21 -9.70
C HIS A 278 20.54 27.47 -8.20
N SER A 279 19.70 26.99 -7.29
CA SER A 279 19.91 27.09 -5.84
C SER A 279 20.93 26.11 -5.28
N GLN A 280 21.66 25.38 -6.12
CA GLN A 280 22.63 24.35 -5.73
C GLN A 280 22.05 23.33 -4.72
N GLY A 281 20.78 23.01 -4.85
CA GLY A 281 20.09 22.03 -4.00
C GLY A 281 19.60 22.54 -2.64
N GLN A 282 19.73 23.82 -2.33
CA GLN A 282 19.24 24.41 -1.07
C GLN A 282 17.72 24.26 -0.89
N LEU A 283 16.97 24.26 -2.00
CA LEU A 283 15.53 23.99 -1.99
C LEU A 283 15.26 22.63 -2.61
N PRO A 284 14.56 21.73 -1.90
CA PRO A 284 14.25 20.41 -2.43
C PRO A 284 13.31 20.50 -3.63
N ALA A 285 13.61 19.73 -4.68
CA ALA A 285 12.74 19.60 -5.85
C ALA A 285 11.49 18.77 -5.48
N PHE A 286 10.49 19.39 -4.84
CA PHE A 286 9.22 18.73 -4.49
C PHE A 286 8.46 18.26 -5.73
N PHE A 287 8.45 19.06 -6.78
CA PHE A 287 7.89 18.75 -8.09
C PHE A 287 9.00 18.49 -9.08
N THR A 288 9.06 17.28 -9.62
CA THR A 288 9.93 16.92 -10.75
C THR A 288 9.07 16.42 -11.89
N ARG A 289 9.53 16.61 -13.13
CA ARG A 289 8.84 16.06 -14.31
C ARG A 289 8.66 14.55 -14.21
N TYR A 290 9.62 13.87 -13.62
CA TYR A 290 9.58 12.43 -13.40
C TYR A 290 8.45 12.03 -12.44
N ARG A 291 8.38 12.65 -11.24
CA ARG A 291 7.30 12.41 -10.28
C ARG A 291 5.94 12.80 -10.84
N THR A 292 5.85 13.89 -11.59
CA THR A 292 4.63 14.31 -12.26
C THR A 292 4.19 13.27 -13.30
N ALA A 293 5.10 12.72 -14.09
CA ALA A 293 4.79 11.67 -15.05
C ALA A 293 4.32 10.37 -14.35
N THR A 294 5.00 9.92 -13.30
CA THR A 294 4.63 8.70 -12.58
C THR A 294 3.29 8.79 -11.85
N THR A 295 2.96 9.97 -11.30
CA THR A 295 1.77 10.15 -10.46
C THR A 295 0.55 10.54 -11.28
N TRP A 296 0.72 11.47 -12.25
CA TRP A 296 -0.37 12.10 -13.01
C TRP A 296 -0.28 11.89 -14.52
N GLY A 297 0.60 11.00 -14.98
CA GLY A 297 0.75 10.65 -16.40
C GLY A 297 -0.50 10.01 -17.00
N GLY A 298 -1.28 9.32 -16.20
CA GLY A 298 -2.53 8.65 -16.57
C GLY A 298 -2.28 7.30 -17.26
N ASN A 299 -2.72 6.23 -16.60
CA ASN A 299 -2.62 4.86 -17.08
C ASN A 299 -3.96 4.13 -16.87
N ARG A 300 -4.12 2.99 -17.53
CA ARG A 300 -5.14 1.99 -17.22
C ARG A 300 -4.52 0.93 -16.33
N PHE A 301 -5.33 0.13 -15.65
CA PHE A 301 -4.86 -0.85 -14.70
C PHE A 301 -5.59 -2.17 -14.87
N SER A 302 -4.92 -3.30 -14.58
CA SER A 302 -5.48 -4.64 -14.68
C SER A 302 -5.37 -5.40 -13.36
N ASN A 303 -6.43 -6.11 -12.99
CA ASN A 303 -6.49 -7.11 -11.93
C ASN A 303 -6.79 -8.51 -12.49
N ALA A 304 -6.69 -8.67 -13.81
CA ALA A 304 -7.12 -9.88 -14.50
C ALA A 304 -6.37 -11.14 -14.03
N LYS A 305 -5.09 -11.01 -13.67
CA LYS A 305 -4.30 -12.13 -13.15
C LYS A 305 -4.81 -12.62 -11.80
N LEU A 306 -5.15 -11.71 -10.90
CA LEU A 306 -5.75 -12.05 -9.61
C LEU A 306 -7.14 -12.67 -9.77
N LYS A 307 -7.95 -12.17 -10.70
CA LYS A 307 -9.27 -12.74 -11.00
C LYS A 307 -9.20 -14.18 -11.50
N ARG A 308 -8.15 -14.57 -12.21
CA ARG A 308 -7.94 -15.97 -12.60
C ARG A 308 -7.73 -16.92 -11.40
N LEU A 309 -7.36 -16.41 -10.23
CA LEU A 309 -7.34 -17.17 -8.98
C LEU A 309 -8.72 -17.31 -8.32
N GLY A 310 -9.77 -16.74 -8.92
CA GLY A 310 -11.13 -16.74 -8.38
C GLY A 310 -11.43 -15.58 -7.42
N TRP A 311 -10.56 -14.58 -7.33
CA TRP A 311 -10.86 -13.37 -6.56
C TRP A 311 -11.88 -12.49 -7.28
N GLN A 312 -12.76 -11.90 -6.49
CA GLN A 312 -13.67 -10.82 -6.92
C GLN A 312 -13.80 -9.80 -5.79
N PRO A 313 -14.03 -8.52 -6.10
CA PRO A 313 -14.36 -7.52 -5.09
C PRO A 313 -15.63 -7.94 -4.32
N ILE A 314 -15.54 -8.01 -3.01
CA ILE A 314 -16.67 -8.34 -2.12
C ILE A 314 -17.54 -7.13 -1.81
N ILE A 315 -16.99 -5.93 -1.98
CA ILE A 315 -17.66 -4.65 -1.83
C ILE A 315 -17.47 -3.86 -3.13
N SER A 316 -18.55 -3.35 -3.72
CA SER A 316 -18.46 -2.50 -4.91
C SER A 316 -17.72 -1.19 -4.60
N THR A 317 -17.09 -0.59 -5.59
CA THR A 317 -16.41 0.71 -5.44
C THR A 317 -17.36 1.80 -4.92
N ASP A 318 -18.60 1.81 -5.41
CA ASP A 318 -19.62 2.79 -4.97
C ASP A 318 -19.94 2.67 -3.48
N GLU A 319 -20.19 1.45 -3.01
CA GLU A 319 -20.46 1.17 -1.60
C GLU A 319 -19.24 1.44 -0.72
N GLY A 320 -18.03 1.08 -1.17
CA GLY A 320 -16.78 1.36 -0.49
C GLY A 320 -16.54 2.86 -0.31
N LEU A 321 -16.80 3.66 -1.35
CA LEU A 321 -16.72 5.13 -1.28
C LEU A 321 -17.77 5.70 -0.32
N ARG A 322 -19.01 5.21 -0.38
CA ARG A 322 -20.07 5.64 0.53
C ARG A 322 -19.67 5.41 1.99
N ARG A 323 -19.22 4.21 2.34
CA ARG A 323 -18.74 3.88 3.71
C ARG A 323 -17.60 4.77 4.15
N THR A 324 -16.64 5.00 3.25
CA THR A 324 -15.46 5.82 3.53
C THR A 324 -15.84 7.26 3.83
N PHE A 325 -16.69 7.87 2.98
CA PHE A 325 -17.07 9.27 3.11
C PHE A 325 -18.02 9.50 4.29
N THR A 326 -18.91 8.57 4.59
CA THR A 326 -19.72 8.62 5.81
C THR A 326 -18.84 8.64 7.07
N ALA A 327 -17.83 7.78 7.13
CA ALA A 327 -16.90 7.76 8.27
C ALA A 327 -16.08 9.05 8.37
N CYS A 328 -15.63 9.62 7.23
CA CYS A 328 -14.93 10.91 7.20
C CYS A 328 -15.81 12.06 7.69
N HIS A 329 -17.06 12.09 7.29
CA HIS A 329 -18.02 13.11 7.73
C HIS A 329 -18.26 13.05 9.25
N SER A 330 -18.43 11.85 9.80
CA SER A 330 -18.63 11.63 11.24
C SER A 330 -17.43 12.09 12.07
N LEU A 331 -16.20 11.82 11.60
CA LEU A 331 -14.97 12.27 12.27
C LEU A 331 -14.82 13.80 12.22
N ALA A 332 -15.17 14.42 11.10
CA ALA A 332 -15.13 15.88 10.95
C ALA A 332 -16.17 16.59 11.82
N ALA A 333 -17.36 15.98 12.02
CA ALA A 333 -18.39 16.49 12.91
C ALA A 333 -17.98 16.37 14.39
N ALA A 334 -17.42 15.25 14.79
CA ALA A 334 -16.91 15.03 16.14
C ALA A 334 -15.77 16.01 16.52
N ALA A 335 -14.86 16.31 15.59
CA ALA A 335 -13.78 17.26 15.81
C ALA A 335 -14.29 18.72 16.01
N LYS A 336 -15.40 19.10 15.36
CA LYS A 336 -16.02 20.42 15.52
C LYS A 336 -16.82 20.57 16.81
N GLY A 337 -17.32 19.46 17.37
CA GLY A 337 -18.04 19.47 18.64
C GLY A 337 -17.14 19.44 19.88
N ALA A 338 -15.83 19.19 19.69
CA ALA A 338 -14.83 19.14 20.76
C ALA A 338 -13.96 20.42 20.85
N SER A 339 -14.16 21.40 19.95
CA SER A 339 -13.54 22.74 19.96
C SER A 339 -14.53 23.79 20.44
#